data_eb9ff2ef7078b412ee6ad053e70cc81c
#
_entry.id   eb9ff2ef7078b412ee6ad053e70cc81c
#
_cell.length_a   1.000
_cell.length_b   1.000
_cell.length_c   1.000
_cell.angle_alpha   90.00
_cell.angle_beta   90.00
_cell.angle_gamma   90.00
#
_symmetry.space_group_name_H-M   'P 1'
#
loop_
_entity.id
_entity.type
_entity.pdbx_description
1 polymer ?
#
loop_
_entity_poly.entity_id
_entity_poly.type
_entity_poly.pdbx_seq_one_letter_code
_entity_poly.pdbx_strand_id
1 'polypeptide(L)'
;MSGKYGLVELKERYKEIQLPEIIPVDIKELQRKKRMNGPFSPLLLQYIREALEQKEQIILFQNRRGFAPMIECHTCGWVPKCKNCDVSLTYHKFRNELVCHYCGYKIQLPHQCPECQSLELRTMGFGTEMVEEEIATLFPSAKVERLDFDTARTRAAYERIIADFEKGRHRY
;
A
#
# COMPACT_ATOMS: atom_id res chain seq x y z
N MET A 1 35.65 20.42 9.09
CA MET A 1 35.21 19.70 7.88
C MET A 1 36.43 19.11 7.18
N SER A 2 36.44 17.82 6.84
CA SER A 2 37.64 17.09 6.42
C SER A 2 38.12 17.38 4.98
N GLY A 3 37.53 18.31 4.27
CA GLY A 3 37.92 18.71 2.90
C GLY A 3 37.85 17.62 1.81
N LYS A 4 37.31 16.43 2.13
CA LYS A 4 37.22 15.30 1.20
C LYS A 4 36.06 15.41 0.19
N TYR A 5 35.09 16.28 0.45
CA TYR A 5 33.90 16.44 -0.38
C TYR A 5 33.61 17.92 -0.58
N GLY A 6 33.19 18.29 -1.80
CA GLY A 6 32.67 19.62 -2.08
C GLY A 6 31.21 19.73 -1.60
N LEU A 7 30.85 20.86 -1.00
CA LEU A 7 29.47 21.23 -0.71
C LEU A 7 28.96 22.09 -1.87
N VAL A 8 27.88 21.65 -2.51
CA VAL A 8 27.16 22.42 -3.52
C VAL A 8 25.75 22.71 -2.99
N GLU A 9 25.42 23.96 -2.84
CA GLU A 9 24.09 24.42 -2.43
C GLU A 9 23.29 24.86 -3.67
N LEU A 10 22.17 24.18 -3.96
CA LEU A 10 21.21 24.59 -4.98
C LEU A 10 20.17 25.50 -4.31
N LYS A 11 20.25 26.81 -4.56
CA LYS A 11 19.36 27.81 -3.94
C LYS A 11 18.13 28.13 -4.77
N GLU A 12 18.16 27.81 -6.05
CA GLU A 12 17.05 28.06 -6.98
C GLU A 12 16.51 26.75 -7.54
N ARG A 13 15.22 26.73 -7.81
CA ARG A 13 14.56 25.58 -8.43
C ARG A 13 14.51 25.75 -9.93
N TYR A 14 14.60 24.63 -10.62
CA TYR A 14 14.42 24.60 -12.08
C TYR A 14 13.03 25.19 -12.43
N LYS A 15 13.03 26.23 -13.26
CA LYS A 15 11.79 26.94 -13.71
C LYS A 15 10.91 27.45 -12.55
N GLU A 16 11.49 27.82 -11.41
CA GLU A 16 10.76 28.37 -10.25
C GLU A 16 9.57 27.51 -9.77
N ILE A 17 9.64 26.18 -9.97
CA ILE A 17 8.58 25.25 -9.56
C ILE A 17 8.35 25.37 -8.06
N GLN A 18 7.09 25.64 -7.67
CA GLN A 18 6.68 25.71 -6.26
C GLN A 18 6.82 24.33 -5.57
N LEU A 19 7.06 24.35 -4.25
CA LEU A 19 7.02 23.15 -3.43
C LEU A 19 5.61 22.62 -3.35
N PRO A 20 5.42 21.29 -3.36
CA PRO A 20 4.12 20.73 -3.03
C PRO A 20 3.74 21.08 -1.59
N GLU A 21 2.46 21.28 -1.36
CA GLU A 21 1.93 21.39 0.00
C GLU A 21 2.01 20.03 0.68
N ILE A 22 2.49 20.00 1.92
CA ILE A 22 2.58 18.78 2.72
C ILE A 22 1.66 18.91 3.92
N ILE A 23 0.63 18.07 3.98
CA ILE A 23 -0.38 18.08 5.03
C ILE A 23 -0.24 16.83 5.90
N PRO A 24 0.38 16.92 7.08
CA PRO A 24 0.50 15.77 7.99
C PRO A 24 -0.83 15.49 8.69
N VAL A 25 -1.14 14.19 8.91
CA VAL A 25 -2.34 13.74 9.61
C VAL A 25 -1.97 12.81 10.76
N ASP A 26 -2.46 13.09 11.96
CA ASP A 26 -2.29 12.20 13.12
C ASP A 26 -3.27 11.01 13.04
N ILE A 27 -2.77 9.92 12.46
CA ILE A 27 -3.52 8.68 12.31
C ILE A 27 -3.81 8.03 13.68
N LYS A 28 -2.90 8.13 14.67
CA LYS A 28 -3.10 7.50 15.98
C LYS A 28 -4.27 8.12 16.71
N GLU A 29 -4.41 9.44 16.66
CA GLU A 29 -5.55 10.14 17.23
C GLU A 29 -6.86 9.76 16.54
N LEU A 30 -6.86 9.69 15.20
CA LEU A 30 -8.03 9.29 14.42
C LEU A 30 -8.46 7.85 14.72
N GLN A 31 -7.51 6.91 14.85
CA GLN A 31 -7.77 5.53 15.25
C GLN A 31 -8.38 5.45 16.64
N ARG A 32 -7.81 6.17 17.62
CA ARG A 32 -8.35 6.24 18.99
C ARG A 32 -9.80 6.76 19.01
N LYS A 33 -10.11 7.74 18.17
CA LYS A 33 -11.45 8.33 18.02
C LYS A 33 -12.37 7.50 17.09
N LYS A 34 -11.90 6.36 16.57
CA LYS A 34 -12.64 5.51 15.61
C LYS A 34 -13.15 6.28 14.38
N ARG A 35 -12.37 7.25 13.89
CA ARG A 35 -12.71 8.11 12.76
C ARG A 35 -12.05 7.71 11.45
N MET A 36 -11.25 6.65 11.45
CA MET A 36 -10.66 6.09 10.23
C MET A 36 -11.71 5.30 9.44
N ASN A 37 -11.60 5.34 8.10
CA ASN A 37 -12.34 4.45 7.21
C ASN A 37 -11.34 3.47 6.57
N GLY A 38 -11.25 2.26 7.13
CA GLY A 38 -10.18 1.33 6.77
C GLY A 38 -8.80 1.98 6.98
N PRO A 39 -7.92 1.96 5.98
CA PRO A 39 -6.60 2.60 6.06
C PRO A 39 -6.63 4.14 5.86
N PHE A 40 -7.77 4.74 5.53
CA PHE A 40 -7.85 6.12 5.10
C PHE A 40 -8.34 7.07 6.19
N SER A 41 -7.69 8.23 6.30
CA SER A 41 -8.19 9.34 7.12
C SER A 41 -9.34 10.05 6.41
N PRO A 42 -10.27 10.69 7.15
CA PRO A 42 -11.35 11.48 6.56
C PRO A 42 -10.82 12.59 5.63
N LEU A 43 -9.72 13.24 6.04
CA LEU A 43 -9.09 14.29 5.24
C LEU A 43 -8.55 13.76 3.91
N LEU A 44 -7.90 12.60 3.90
CA LEU A 44 -7.43 11.98 2.66
C LEU A 44 -8.59 11.65 1.72
N LEU A 45 -9.68 11.08 2.26
CA LEU A 45 -10.88 10.76 1.46
C LEU A 45 -11.55 12.02 0.90
N GLN A 46 -11.49 13.14 1.64
CA GLN A 46 -11.97 14.43 1.15
C GLN A 46 -11.14 14.89 -0.05
N TYR A 47 -9.82 14.94 0.07
CA TYR A 47 -8.94 15.33 -1.05
C TYR A 47 -9.06 14.41 -2.27
N ILE A 48 -9.22 13.10 -2.05
CA ILE A 48 -9.47 12.17 -3.16
C ILE A 48 -10.77 12.56 -3.89
N ARG A 49 -11.85 12.85 -3.16
CA ARG A 49 -13.12 13.24 -3.77
C ARG A 49 -13.01 14.54 -4.55
N GLU A 50 -12.39 15.57 -3.97
CA GLU A 50 -12.17 16.87 -4.60
C GLU A 50 -11.35 16.73 -5.88
N ALA A 51 -10.25 15.97 -5.86
CA ALA A 51 -9.42 15.73 -7.03
C ALA A 51 -10.19 14.96 -8.15
N LEU A 52 -10.99 13.96 -7.78
CA LEU A 52 -11.82 13.23 -8.74
C LEU A 52 -12.88 14.15 -9.38
N GLU A 53 -13.54 15.01 -8.61
CA GLU A 53 -14.51 15.99 -9.12
C GLU A 53 -13.86 16.99 -10.10
N GLN A 54 -12.60 17.35 -9.85
CA GLN A 54 -11.81 18.22 -10.73
C GLN A 54 -11.16 17.46 -11.90
N LYS A 55 -11.39 16.15 -12.00
CA LYS A 55 -10.78 15.26 -13.00
C LYS A 55 -9.25 15.23 -12.92
N GLU A 56 -8.71 15.40 -11.74
CA GLU A 56 -7.28 15.29 -11.47
C GLU A 56 -6.84 13.85 -11.23
N GLN A 57 -5.54 13.62 -11.35
CA GLN A 57 -4.93 12.31 -11.11
C GLN A 57 -4.39 12.22 -9.69
N ILE A 58 -4.48 11.03 -9.11
CA ILE A 58 -4.10 10.77 -7.73
C ILE A 58 -3.10 9.61 -7.70
N ILE A 59 -2.03 9.78 -6.93
CA ILE A 59 -1.08 8.70 -6.62
C ILE A 59 -1.16 8.42 -5.13
N LEU A 60 -1.59 7.21 -4.77
CA LEU A 60 -1.53 6.71 -3.40
C LEU A 60 -0.28 5.85 -3.22
N PHE A 61 0.63 6.28 -2.34
CA PHE A 61 1.85 5.53 -2.07
C PHE A 61 1.71 4.69 -0.81
N GLN A 62 1.87 3.36 -0.96
CA GLN A 62 1.91 2.40 0.13
C GLN A 62 3.14 1.50 -0.02
N ASN A 63 4.06 1.57 0.94
CA ASN A 63 5.33 0.83 0.89
C ASN A 63 5.22 -0.63 1.38
N ARG A 64 4.08 -1.28 1.18
CA ARG A 64 3.86 -2.69 1.52
C ARG A 64 3.04 -3.38 0.44
N ARG A 65 3.57 -4.47 -0.13
CA ARG A 65 2.88 -5.31 -1.12
C ARG A 65 1.90 -6.25 -0.45
N GLY A 66 1.00 -6.85 -1.25
CA GLY A 66 -0.01 -7.79 -0.83
C GLY A 66 -1.26 -7.13 -0.23
N PHE A 67 -2.17 -7.97 0.26
CA PHE A 67 -3.39 -7.51 0.93
C PHE A 67 -3.10 -7.04 2.35
N ALA A 68 -2.43 -7.87 3.13
CA ALA A 68 -2.00 -7.53 4.48
C ALA A 68 -0.56 -8.00 4.70
N PRO A 69 0.29 -7.19 5.36
CA PRO A 69 1.67 -7.56 5.63
C PRO A 69 1.81 -8.75 6.57
N MET A 70 0.76 -9.09 7.32
CA MET A 70 0.80 -10.15 8.32
C MET A 70 -0.60 -10.71 8.60
N ILE A 71 -0.66 -12.00 8.91
CA ILE A 71 -1.81 -12.67 9.56
C ILE A 71 -1.43 -12.94 11.01
N GLU A 72 -2.38 -12.79 11.92
CA GLU A 72 -2.20 -13.10 13.33
C GLU A 72 -3.41 -13.89 13.85
N CYS A 73 -3.16 -14.91 14.64
CA CYS A 73 -4.22 -15.57 15.39
C CYS A 73 -4.66 -14.70 16.57
N HIS A 74 -5.92 -14.32 16.59
CA HIS A 74 -6.45 -13.49 17.67
C HIS A 74 -6.40 -14.15 19.06
N THR A 75 -6.50 -15.50 19.10
CA THR A 75 -6.54 -16.26 20.35
C THR A 75 -5.17 -16.44 21.01
N CYS A 76 -4.13 -16.79 20.23
CA CYS A 76 -2.81 -17.11 20.79
C CYS A 76 -1.67 -16.23 20.27
N GLY A 77 -1.92 -15.29 19.35
CA GLY A 77 -0.90 -14.42 18.79
C GLY A 77 0.03 -15.11 17.77
N TRP A 78 -0.29 -16.33 17.33
CA TRP A 78 0.50 -17.01 16.30
C TRP A 78 0.55 -16.21 15.00
N VAL A 79 1.76 -16.09 14.44
CA VAL A 79 2.01 -15.43 13.17
C VAL A 79 2.77 -16.38 12.24
N PRO A 80 2.29 -16.63 11.00
CA PRO A 80 3.00 -17.47 10.05
C PRO A 80 4.34 -16.85 9.64
N LYS A 81 5.42 -17.61 9.87
CA LYS A 81 6.79 -17.22 9.53
C LYS A 81 7.33 -18.00 8.34
N CYS A 82 8.26 -17.40 7.63
CA CYS A 82 9.02 -18.08 6.60
C CYS A 82 9.95 -19.13 7.23
N LYS A 83 9.98 -20.35 6.67
CA LYS A 83 10.88 -21.39 7.15
C LYS A 83 12.35 -21.17 6.75
N ASN A 84 12.62 -20.31 5.77
CA ASN A 84 13.96 -20.05 5.24
C ASN A 84 14.50 -18.66 5.68
N CYS A 85 13.62 -17.75 6.13
CA CYS A 85 13.96 -16.39 6.50
C CYS A 85 13.30 -16.05 7.82
N ASP A 86 13.92 -15.25 8.65
CA ASP A 86 13.32 -14.83 9.93
C ASP A 86 12.37 -13.63 9.73
N VAL A 87 11.33 -13.83 8.93
CA VAL A 87 10.30 -12.82 8.63
C VAL A 87 8.90 -13.43 8.61
N SER A 88 7.89 -12.63 8.93
CA SER A 88 6.50 -13.01 8.72
C SER A 88 6.15 -13.11 7.24
N LEU A 89 5.20 -13.99 6.91
CA LEU A 89 4.68 -14.12 5.56
C LEU A 89 3.63 -13.06 5.27
N THR A 90 3.66 -12.51 4.06
CA THR A 90 2.66 -11.53 3.58
C THR A 90 1.46 -12.25 2.97
N TYR A 91 0.26 -11.85 3.34
CA TYR A 91 -0.98 -12.40 2.81
C TYR A 91 -1.37 -11.74 1.48
N HIS A 92 -1.65 -12.56 0.49
CA HIS A 92 -2.20 -12.19 -0.82
C HIS A 92 -3.61 -12.76 -0.96
N LYS A 93 -4.61 -11.92 -0.82
CA LYS A 93 -6.03 -12.31 -0.77
C LYS A 93 -6.48 -12.98 -2.07
N PHE A 94 -6.14 -12.41 -3.23
CA PHE A 94 -6.54 -12.92 -4.55
C PHE A 94 -6.13 -14.39 -4.77
N ARG A 95 -4.97 -14.81 -4.24
CA ARG A 95 -4.45 -16.18 -4.36
C ARG A 95 -4.71 -17.03 -3.13
N ASN A 96 -5.19 -16.43 -2.04
CA ASN A 96 -5.31 -17.02 -0.71
C ASN A 96 -3.99 -17.63 -0.21
N GLU A 97 -2.86 -16.98 -0.52
CA GLU A 97 -1.52 -17.44 -0.23
C GLU A 97 -0.80 -16.53 0.76
N LEU A 98 0.08 -17.15 1.54
CA LEU A 98 1.05 -16.48 2.39
C LEU A 98 2.44 -16.60 1.72
N VAL A 99 3.09 -15.47 1.42
CA VAL A 99 4.31 -15.41 0.61
C VAL A 99 5.43 -14.70 1.35
N CYS A 100 6.63 -15.27 1.33
CA CYS A 100 7.85 -14.59 1.70
C CYS A 100 8.39 -13.77 0.53
N HIS A 101 8.44 -12.46 0.65
CA HIS A 101 8.96 -11.59 -0.42
C HIS A 101 10.50 -11.57 -0.54
N TYR A 102 11.20 -12.27 0.35
CA TYR A 102 12.67 -12.41 0.28
C TYR A 102 13.10 -13.65 -0.50
N CYS A 103 12.56 -14.82 -0.18
CA CYS A 103 12.97 -16.07 -0.79
C CYS A 103 11.91 -16.72 -1.70
N GLY A 104 10.71 -16.15 -1.79
CA GLY A 104 9.60 -16.69 -2.58
C GLY A 104 8.90 -17.90 -1.96
N TYR A 105 9.25 -18.30 -0.73
CA TYR A 105 8.54 -19.38 -0.02
C TYR A 105 7.05 -19.06 0.09
N LYS A 106 6.19 -20.07 -0.17
CA LYS A 106 4.74 -19.92 -0.17
C LYS A 106 4.06 -21.03 0.60
N ILE A 107 2.97 -20.70 1.24
CA ILE A 107 1.99 -21.64 1.79
C ILE A 107 0.58 -21.12 1.54
N GLN A 108 -0.40 -22.00 1.52
CA GLN A 108 -1.81 -21.61 1.54
C GLN A 108 -2.15 -21.04 2.93
N LEU A 109 -3.09 -20.11 2.98
CA LEU A 109 -3.63 -19.65 4.25
C LEU A 109 -4.30 -20.84 4.97
N PRO A 110 -3.87 -21.22 6.18
CA PRO A 110 -4.52 -22.29 6.91
C PRO A 110 -5.94 -21.89 7.31
N HIS A 111 -6.86 -22.86 7.33
CA HIS A 111 -8.24 -22.63 7.77
C HIS A 111 -8.35 -22.35 9.25
N GLN A 112 -7.42 -22.87 10.04
CA GLN A 112 -7.34 -22.72 11.49
C GLN A 112 -5.90 -22.50 11.94
N CYS A 113 -5.73 -21.89 13.09
CA CYS A 113 -4.41 -21.71 13.68
C CYS A 113 -3.74 -23.07 13.94
N PRO A 114 -2.53 -23.33 13.45
CA PRO A 114 -1.85 -24.62 13.69
C PRO A 114 -1.43 -24.82 15.15
N GLU A 115 -1.32 -23.75 15.95
CA GLU A 115 -0.91 -23.81 17.34
C GLU A 115 -2.09 -24.09 18.30
N CYS A 116 -3.21 -23.35 18.14
CA CYS A 116 -4.33 -23.42 19.09
C CYS A 116 -5.65 -23.86 18.44
N GLN A 117 -5.66 -24.18 17.15
CA GLN A 117 -6.81 -24.64 16.36
C GLN A 117 -7.96 -23.61 16.27
N SER A 118 -7.77 -22.38 16.73
CA SER A 118 -8.74 -21.29 16.58
C SER A 118 -8.97 -20.95 15.12
N LEU A 119 -10.22 -20.64 14.76
CA LEU A 119 -10.59 -20.14 13.43
C LEU A 119 -10.38 -18.63 13.30
N GLU A 120 -10.04 -17.94 14.38
CA GLU A 120 -9.92 -16.49 14.41
C GLU A 120 -8.55 -16.01 13.91
N LEU A 121 -8.28 -16.17 12.61
CA LEU A 121 -7.14 -15.58 11.94
C LEU A 121 -7.51 -14.19 11.42
N ARG A 122 -6.71 -13.16 11.77
CA ARG A 122 -6.97 -11.77 11.40
C ARG A 122 -5.84 -11.18 10.59
N THR A 123 -6.19 -10.36 9.62
CA THR A 123 -5.22 -9.56 8.86
C THR A 123 -4.77 -8.37 9.69
N MET A 124 -3.45 -8.14 9.73
CA MET A 124 -2.83 -7.03 10.46
C MET A 124 -2.14 -6.08 9.49
N GLY A 125 -2.48 -4.80 9.59
CA GLY A 125 -2.01 -3.76 8.68
C GLY A 125 -2.69 -3.82 7.30
N PHE A 126 -2.14 -3.12 6.33
CA PHE A 126 -2.66 -3.07 4.96
C PHE A 126 -1.53 -2.95 3.93
N GLY A 127 -1.72 -3.52 2.77
CA GLY A 127 -0.82 -3.45 1.62
C GLY A 127 -1.49 -2.82 0.41
N THR A 128 -0.77 -2.76 -0.71
CA THR A 128 -1.26 -2.16 -1.98
C THR A 128 -2.52 -2.82 -2.51
N GLU A 129 -2.67 -4.14 -2.33
CA GLU A 129 -3.85 -4.89 -2.77
C GLU A 129 -5.11 -4.48 -1.98
N MET A 130 -4.99 -4.27 -0.65
CA MET A 130 -6.10 -3.80 0.16
C MET A 130 -6.47 -2.35 -0.17
N VAL A 131 -5.47 -1.49 -0.38
CA VAL A 131 -5.70 -0.09 -0.79
C VAL A 131 -6.47 -0.03 -2.11
N GLU A 132 -6.09 -0.84 -3.10
CA GLU A 132 -6.79 -0.92 -4.39
C GLU A 132 -8.26 -1.34 -4.23
N GLU A 133 -8.54 -2.41 -3.47
CA GLU A 133 -9.91 -2.89 -3.20
C GLU A 133 -10.76 -1.84 -2.48
N GLU A 134 -10.23 -1.24 -1.43
CA GLU A 134 -10.96 -0.25 -0.63
C GLU A 134 -11.27 1.02 -1.44
N ILE A 135 -10.31 1.53 -2.23
CA ILE A 135 -10.55 2.69 -3.12
C ILE A 135 -11.57 2.36 -4.19
N ALA A 136 -11.50 1.19 -4.83
CA ALA A 136 -12.50 0.78 -5.81
C ALA A 136 -13.91 0.65 -5.21
N THR A 137 -14.01 0.27 -3.93
CA THR A 137 -15.28 0.21 -3.21
C THR A 137 -15.82 1.60 -2.84
N LEU A 138 -14.94 2.51 -2.38
CA LEU A 138 -15.32 3.86 -1.95
C LEU A 138 -15.60 4.79 -3.13
N PHE A 139 -14.95 4.59 -4.26
CA PHE A 139 -15.05 5.40 -5.48
C PHE A 139 -15.25 4.52 -6.71
N PRO A 140 -16.44 3.92 -6.90
CA PRO A 140 -16.69 2.96 -7.98
C PRO A 140 -16.55 3.54 -9.39
N SER A 141 -16.67 4.86 -9.54
CA SER A 141 -16.47 5.58 -10.79
C SER A 141 -15.00 5.84 -11.12
N ALA A 142 -14.10 5.76 -10.13
CA ALA A 142 -12.69 6.00 -10.33
C ALA A 142 -12.01 4.77 -10.95
N LYS A 143 -11.20 5.00 -11.97
CA LYS A 143 -10.36 3.94 -12.53
C LYS A 143 -9.10 3.81 -11.69
N VAL A 144 -9.00 2.71 -10.96
CA VAL A 144 -7.88 2.39 -10.08
C VAL A 144 -6.99 1.35 -10.73
N GLU A 145 -5.68 1.54 -10.69
CA GLU A 145 -4.70 0.54 -11.12
C GLU A 145 -3.51 0.53 -10.16
N ARG A 146 -3.07 -0.66 -9.80
CA ARG A 146 -1.97 -0.87 -8.87
C ARG A 146 -0.65 -1.01 -9.61
N LEU A 147 0.37 -0.28 -9.16
CA LEU A 147 1.73 -0.41 -9.64
C LEU A 147 2.62 -0.96 -8.52
N ASP A 148 2.86 -2.25 -8.54
CA ASP A 148 3.81 -2.92 -7.65
C ASP A 148 4.50 -4.10 -8.37
N PHE A 149 5.39 -4.80 -7.67
CA PHE A 149 6.11 -5.92 -8.26
C PHE A 149 5.22 -7.09 -8.69
N ASP A 150 4.01 -7.22 -8.14
CA ASP A 150 3.09 -8.30 -8.47
C ASP A 150 2.30 -8.01 -9.76
N THR A 151 2.01 -6.74 -10.03
CA THR A 151 1.28 -6.28 -11.23
C THR A 151 2.21 -5.87 -12.37
N ALA A 152 3.41 -5.37 -12.07
CA ALA A 152 4.38 -4.84 -13.03
C ALA A 152 5.68 -5.66 -13.07
N ARG A 153 5.59 -6.99 -13.20
CA ARG A 153 6.75 -7.90 -13.26
C ARG A 153 7.59 -7.76 -14.52
N THR A 154 6.99 -7.29 -15.61
CA THR A 154 7.65 -7.08 -16.89
C THR A 154 7.78 -5.60 -17.18
N ARG A 155 8.84 -5.22 -17.92
CA ARG A 155 9.03 -3.85 -18.38
C ARG A 155 7.83 -3.34 -19.19
N ALA A 156 7.27 -4.17 -20.05
CA ALA A 156 6.07 -3.81 -20.83
C ALA A 156 4.85 -3.52 -19.96
N ALA A 157 4.60 -4.30 -18.89
CA ALA A 157 3.51 -4.05 -17.96
C ALA A 157 3.70 -2.72 -17.21
N TYR A 158 4.93 -2.45 -16.74
CA TYR A 158 5.29 -1.20 -16.10
C TYR A 158 5.07 0.01 -17.04
N GLU A 159 5.64 -0.04 -18.25
CA GLU A 159 5.53 1.03 -19.24
C GLU A 159 4.06 1.29 -19.64
N ARG A 160 3.25 0.24 -19.76
CA ARG A 160 1.81 0.37 -20.03
C ARG A 160 1.09 1.15 -18.92
N ILE A 161 1.28 0.77 -17.65
CA ILE A 161 0.63 1.43 -16.51
C ILE A 161 0.99 2.92 -16.47
N ILE A 162 2.29 3.23 -16.62
CA ILE A 162 2.76 4.63 -16.63
C ILE A 162 2.17 5.39 -17.81
N ALA A 163 2.23 4.84 -19.03
CA ALA A 163 1.68 5.49 -20.22
C ALA A 163 0.17 5.72 -20.15
N ASP A 164 -0.58 4.79 -19.55
CA ASP A 164 -2.02 4.94 -19.33
C ASP A 164 -2.31 6.02 -18.28
N PHE A 165 -1.51 6.11 -17.23
CA PHE A 165 -1.59 7.19 -16.25
C PHE A 165 -1.27 8.55 -16.89
N GLU A 166 -0.16 8.70 -17.61
CA GLU A 166 0.23 9.96 -18.28
C GLU A 166 -0.83 10.45 -19.28
N LYS A 167 -1.48 9.54 -20.02
CA LYS A 167 -2.55 9.87 -20.96
C LYS A 167 -3.90 10.17 -20.29
N GLY A 168 -3.96 10.13 -18.98
CA GLY A 168 -5.20 10.33 -18.24
C GLY A 168 -6.24 9.23 -18.46
N ARG A 169 -5.85 8.03 -18.92
CA ARG A 169 -6.75 6.90 -19.11
C ARG A 169 -7.25 6.30 -17.79
N HIS A 170 -6.64 6.71 -16.68
CA HIS A 170 -7.10 6.47 -15.31
C HIS A 170 -7.98 7.59 -14.77
N ARG A 171 -8.52 8.45 -15.66
CA ARG A 171 -9.60 9.37 -15.37
C ARG A 171 -10.91 8.70 -15.74
N TYR A 172 -11.80 8.47 -14.77
CA TYR A 172 -13.19 7.99 -14.93
C TYR A 172 -13.39 6.83 -15.91
#